data_348c7e3b4975e518ce20741092a27539
#
_entry.id   348c7e3b4975e518ce20741092a27539
#
_cell.length_a   1.000
_cell.length_b   1.000
_cell.length_c   1.000
_cell.angle_alpha   90.00
_cell.angle_beta   90.00
_cell.angle_gamma   90.00
#
_symmetry.space_group_name_H-M   'P 1'
#
loop_
_entity.id
_entity.type
_entity.pdbx_description
1 polymer ?
#
loop_
_entity_poly.entity_id
_entity_poly.type
_entity_poly.pdbx_seq_one_letter_code
_entity_poly.pdbx_strand_id
1 'polypeptide(L)'
;MSAQISLNPMATTNALGLFSTNSNGFTQGDAQDDPAVKFQLAAGVLSTSATAPLWGGVPIQEFVPANGTSVLGSTILQATGSAVPTGICVFNQAFAGITTPSSTAPLYSPGMSVNYYRFGSGARIPLAIEPASVSIDGQLISTTVYFDYTNNWVTVTQPGTQAALPVKVLKVSTSNNKTVSYSSVTGNANWVTTGYVALCLI
;
A
#
# COMPACT_ATOMS: atom_id res chain seq x y z
N MET A 1 -15.34 30.25 -11.98
CA MET A 1 -14.59 29.08 -11.46
C MET A 1 -14.04 28.32 -12.67
N SER A 2 -12.74 28.21 -12.81
CA SER A 2 -12.14 27.37 -13.86
C SER A 2 -12.16 25.93 -13.38
N ALA A 3 -12.83 25.05 -14.12
CA ALA A 3 -12.79 23.62 -13.84
C ALA A 3 -11.40 23.09 -14.21
N GLN A 4 -10.73 22.45 -13.26
CA GLN A 4 -9.51 21.70 -13.56
C GLN A 4 -9.85 20.26 -13.92
N ILE A 5 -9.39 19.83 -15.07
CA ILE A 5 -9.48 18.43 -15.48
C ILE A 5 -8.29 17.71 -14.89
N SER A 6 -8.52 16.72 -14.05
CA SER A 6 -7.47 15.83 -13.60
C SER A 6 -7.26 14.75 -14.66
N LEU A 7 -6.03 14.63 -15.16
CA LEU A 7 -5.64 13.58 -16.09
C LEU A 7 -5.30 12.25 -15.37
N ASN A 8 -5.26 12.26 -14.05
CA ASN A 8 -5.06 11.03 -13.27
C ASN A 8 -6.43 10.51 -12.81
N PRO A 9 -6.98 9.46 -13.42
CA PRO A 9 -8.31 8.93 -13.07
C PRO A 9 -8.36 8.38 -11.64
N MET A 10 -7.21 8.02 -11.03
CA MET A 10 -7.15 7.59 -9.65
C MET A 10 -7.24 8.76 -8.65
N ALA A 11 -6.94 9.97 -9.07
CA ALA A 11 -7.08 11.17 -8.25
C ALA A 11 -8.49 11.79 -8.34
N THR A 12 -9.30 11.39 -9.30
CA THR A 12 -10.67 11.89 -9.50
C THR A 12 -11.71 11.11 -8.71
N THR A 13 -11.44 10.82 -7.48
CA THR A 13 -12.37 10.05 -6.64
C THR A 13 -13.35 10.92 -5.88
N ASN A 14 -13.60 12.13 -6.35
CA ASN A 14 -14.64 12.97 -5.77
C ASN A 14 -16.02 12.52 -6.29
N ALA A 15 -16.94 12.25 -5.38
CA ALA A 15 -18.31 11.85 -5.69
C ALA A 15 -19.14 12.90 -6.47
N LEU A 16 -18.58 14.09 -6.67
CA LEU A 16 -19.25 15.23 -7.31
C LEU A 16 -18.96 15.39 -8.81
N GLY A 17 -18.32 14.43 -9.47
CA GLY A 17 -18.21 14.44 -10.93
C GLY A 17 -16.81 14.26 -11.52
N LEU A 18 -16.75 14.31 -12.84
CA LEU A 18 -15.56 14.11 -13.68
C LEU A 18 -14.45 15.15 -13.45
N PHE A 19 -14.75 16.22 -12.73
CA PHE A 19 -13.83 17.32 -12.49
C PHE A 19 -13.71 17.55 -10.99
N SER A 20 -12.51 17.44 -10.47
CA SER A 20 -12.22 17.77 -9.07
C SER A 20 -11.25 18.93 -8.99
N THR A 21 -11.62 19.94 -8.23
CA THR A 21 -10.76 21.08 -7.92
C THR A 21 -9.89 20.84 -6.68
N ASN A 22 -10.12 19.75 -5.94
CA ASN A 22 -9.51 19.49 -4.63
C ASN A 22 -8.92 18.08 -4.49
N SER A 23 -8.39 17.51 -5.55
CA SER A 23 -7.82 16.15 -5.53
C SER A 23 -6.37 16.13 -5.02
N ASN A 24 -6.11 16.69 -3.87
CA ASN A 24 -4.77 16.65 -3.26
C ASN A 24 -4.54 15.44 -2.37
N GLY A 25 -5.51 14.54 -2.28
CA GLY A 25 -5.42 13.33 -1.47
C GLY A 25 -4.74 12.18 -2.21
N PHE A 26 -4.29 11.22 -1.43
CA PHE A 26 -3.68 9.98 -1.93
C PHE A 26 -4.59 8.78 -1.69
N THR A 27 -4.49 7.80 -2.58
CA THR A 27 -5.07 6.47 -2.37
C THR A 27 -3.96 5.54 -1.90
N GLN A 28 -4.12 4.92 -0.74
CA GLN A 28 -3.16 3.95 -0.20
C GLN A 28 -2.89 2.84 -1.22
N GLY A 29 -1.61 2.51 -1.41
CA GLY A 29 -1.18 1.43 -2.29
C GLY A 29 -1.28 1.72 -3.78
N ASP A 30 -1.64 2.94 -4.17
CA ASP A 30 -1.64 3.38 -5.57
C ASP A 30 -0.27 3.95 -5.91
N ALA A 31 0.52 3.20 -6.69
CA ALA A 31 1.84 3.66 -7.10
C ALA A 31 1.71 4.92 -7.97
N GLN A 32 2.38 5.99 -7.57
CA GLN A 32 2.39 7.23 -8.33
C GLN A 32 3.14 7.02 -9.66
N ASP A 33 2.56 7.52 -10.72
CA ASP A 33 3.04 7.31 -12.08
C ASP A 33 4.42 7.91 -12.31
N ASP A 34 5.44 7.07 -12.30
CA ASP A 34 6.74 7.33 -12.90
C ASP A 34 6.98 6.27 -13.99
N PRO A 35 7.02 6.65 -15.27
CA PRO A 35 7.20 5.68 -16.35
C PRO A 35 8.47 4.82 -16.20
N ALA A 36 9.53 5.36 -15.62
CA ALA A 36 10.78 4.64 -15.40
C ALA A 36 10.63 3.53 -14.35
N VAL A 37 9.75 3.71 -13.39
CA VAL A 37 9.52 2.76 -12.30
C VAL A 37 8.53 1.67 -12.68
N LYS A 38 7.63 1.91 -13.63
CA LYS A 38 6.63 0.92 -14.07
C LYS A 38 7.25 -0.40 -14.52
N PHE A 39 8.44 -0.35 -15.12
CA PHE A 39 9.16 -1.56 -15.55
C PHE A 39 9.72 -2.39 -14.39
N GLN A 40 9.73 -1.85 -13.17
CA GLN A 40 10.21 -2.56 -11.97
C GLN A 40 9.07 -3.21 -11.19
N LEU A 41 7.84 -3.11 -11.69
CA LEU A 41 6.69 -3.81 -11.09
C LEU A 41 6.94 -5.30 -11.16
N ALA A 42 6.94 -5.95 -10.00
CA ALA A 42 7.08 -7.37 -9.85
C ALA A 42 5.71 -8.02 -9.56
N ALA A 43 5.61 -9.30 -9.84
CA ALA A 43 4.46 -10.12 -9.51
C ALA A 43 4.90 -11.41 -8.83
N GLY A 44 4.09 -11.90 -7.92
CA GLY A 44 4.25 -13.17 -7.25
C GLY A 44 2.89 -13.74 -6.87
N VAL A 45 2.87 -14.88 -6.22
CA VAL A 45 1.64 -15.56 -5.79
C VAL A 45 1.54 -15.49 -4.28
N LEU A 46 0.43 -14.96 -3.75
CA LEU A 46 0.17 -15.01 -2.33
C LEU A 46 0.07 -16.47 -1.88
N SER A 47 0.88 -16.84 -0.91
CA SER A 47 0.93 -18.21 -0.40
C SER A 47 -0.46 -18.72 -0.02
N THR A 48 -0.75 -19.96 -0.36
CA THR A 48 -1.98 -20.64 0.09
C THR A 48 -2.03 -20.86 1.60
N SER A 49 -0.86 -20.75 2.28
CA SER A 49 -0.76 -20.78 3.74
C SER A 49 -0.94 -19.42 4.41
N ALA A 50 -1.15 -18.35 3.62
CA ALA A 50 -1.41 -17.03 4.18
C ALA A 50 -2.70 -17.02 5.00
N THR A 51 -2.63 -16.52 6.21
CA THR A 51 -3.77 -16.45 7.14
C THR A 51 -4.63 -15.21 6.95
N ALA A 52 -4.13 -14.23 6.21
CA ALA A 52 -4.83 -12.98 5.90
C ALA A 52 -4.63 -12.61 4.42
N PRO A 53 -5.61 -11.93 3.82
CA PRO A 53 -5.45 -11.36 2.49
C PRO A 53 -4.46 -10.19 2.51
N LEU A 54 -4.00 -9.79 1.32
CA LEU A 54 -3.21 -8.58 1.13
C LEU A 54 -4.02 -7.50 0.40
N TRP A 55 -3.59 -6.26 0.55
CA TRP A 55 -4.09 -5.11 -0.20
C TRP A 55 -2.95 -4.11 -0.46
N GLY A 56 -3.20 -3.12 -1.29
CA GLY A 56 -2.19 -2.11 -1.61
C GLY A 56 -1.69 -1.35 -0.38
N GLY A 57 -0.37 -1.14 -0.30
CA GLY A 57 0.28 -0.44 0.80
C GLY A 57 0.69 -1.33 1.98
N VAL A 58 0.57 -2.64 1.85
CA VAL A 58 1.02 -3.60 2.87
C VAL A 58 2.42 -4.10 2.53
N PRO A 59 3.37 -4.07 3.51
CA PRO A 59 4.69 -4.66 3.32
C PRO A 59 4.61 -6.19 3.18
N ILE A 60 5.44 -6.70 2.27
CA ILE A 60 5.50 -8.13 1.94
C ILE A 60 6.89 -8.70 2.09
N GLN A 61 6.96 -10.02 2.17
CA GLN A 61 8.17 -10.81 2.02
C GLN A 61 8.05 -11.75 0.83
N GLU A 62 9.13 -11.84 0.07
CA GLU A 62 9.28 -12.79 -1.03
C GLU A 62 10.01 -14.03 -0.57
N PHE A 63 9.50 -15.18 -0.99
CA PHE A 63 10.11 -16.47 -0.75
C PHE A 63 10.33 -17.20 -2.07
N VAL A 64 11.38 -17.98 -2.14
CA VAL A 64 11.56 -18.95 -3.23
C VAL A 64 10.44 -19.99 -3.10
N PRO A 65 9.71 -20.32 -4.20
CA PRO A 65 8.69 -21.34 -4.15
C PRO A 65 9.27 -22.68 -3.68
N ALA A 66 8.47 -23.41 -2.90
CA ALA A 66 8.87 -24.75 -2.49
C ALA A 66 9.05 -25.67 -3.71
N ASN A 67 10.03 -26.59 -3.63
CA ASN A 67 10.26 -27.56 -4.69
C ASN A 67 8.99 -28.39 -4.95
N GLY A 68 8.68 -28.61 -6.22
CA GLY A 68 7.47 -29.35 -6.63
C GLY A 68 6.20 -28.51 -6.76
N THR A 69 6.25 -27.19 -6.52
CA THR A 69 5.12 -26.31 -6.82
C THR A 69 5.11 -25.90 -8.29
N SER A 70 3.92 -25.68 -8.85
CA SER A 70 3.75 -25.15 -10.21
C SER A 70 3.87 -23.63 -10.28
N VAL A 71 4.22 -22.98 -9.17
CA VAL A 71 4.34 -21.50 -9.10
C VAL A 71 5.60 -21.06 -9.82
N LEU A 72 5.42 -20.27 -10.85
CA LEU A 72 6.50 -19.56 -11.54
C LEU A 72 6.64 -18.17 -10.89
N GLY A 73 7.77 -17.91 -10.26
CA GLY A 73 8.05 -16.65 -9.58
C GLY A 73 8.03 -16.78 -8.05
N SER A 74 8.00 -15.65 -7.36
CA SER A 74 8.09 -15.62 -5.90
C SER A 74 6.77 -16.03 -5.24
N THR A 75 6.88 -16.71 -4.11
CA THR A 75 5.77 -16.85 -3.16
C THR A 75 5.78 -15.66 -2.23
N ILE A 76 4.62 -15.04 -2.03
CA ILE A 76 4.46 -13.81 -1.26
C ILE A 76 3.74 -14.10 0.05
N LEU A 77 4.19 -13.49 1.12
CA LEU A 77 3.48 -13.42 2.40
C LEU A 77 3.48 -11.96 2.90
N GLN A 78 2.51 -11.62 3.73
CA GLN A 78 2.60 -10.39 4.51
C GLN A 78 3.86 -10.46 5.39
N ALA A 79 4.60 -9.36 5.47
CA ALA A 79 5.75 -9.31 6.37
C ALA A 79 5.28 -9.37 7.84
N THR A 80 6.09 -10.00 8.68
CA THR A 80 5.75 -10.24 10.10
C THR A 80 6.37 -9.23 11.06
N GLY A 81 7.19 -8.32 10.55
CA GLY A 81 7.84 -7.28 11.33
C GLY A 81 9.17 -7.67 11.98
N SER A 82 9.45 -8.94 12.22
CA SER A 82 10.73 -9.39 12.80
C SER A 82 11.89 -9.35 11.80
N ALA A 83 11.61 -9.42 10.51
CA ALA A 83 12.59 -9.28 9.45
C ALA A 83 12.28 -8.06 8.58
N VAL A 84 13.31 -7.49 7.95
CA VAL A 84 13.13 -6.41 7.00
C VAL A 84 12.25 -6.91 5.84
N PRO A 85 11.15 -6.23 5.52
CA PRO A 85 10.32 -6.63 4.39
C PRO A 85 11.05 -6.44 3.06
N THR A 86 10.62 -7.14 2.02
CA THR A 86 11.27 -7.11 0.69
C THR A 86 10.63 -6.12 -0.28
N GLY A 87 9.40 -5.74 -0.04
CA GLY A 87 8.68 -4.80 -0.91
C GLY A 87 7.33 -4.37 -0.35
N ILE A 88 6.61 -3.61 -1.14
CA ILE A 88 5.25 -3.11 -0.83
C ILE A 88 4.28 -3.60 -1.91
N CYS A 89 3.20 -4.23 -1.47
CA CYS A 89 2.07 -4.59 -2.32
C CYS A 89 1.39 -3.32 -2.87
N VAL A 90 0.98 -3.35 -4.13
CA VAL A 90 0.31 -2.20 -4.77
C VAL A 90 -0.97 -2.63 -5.46
N PHE A 91 -1.92 -1.71 -5.56
CA PHE A 91 -3.04 -1.85 -6.47
C PHE A 91 -2.56 -1.59 -7.90
N ASN A 92 -2.85 -2.53 -8.79
CA ASN A 92 -2.60 -2.37 -10.21
C ASN A 92 -3.92 -2.53 -10.95
N GLN A 93 -4.26 -1.58 -11.81
CA GLN A 93 -5.49 -1.60 -12.59
C GLN A 93 -5.60 -2.80 -13.54
N ALA A 94 -4.47 -3.34 -14.01
CA ALA A 94 -4.45 -4.50 -14.90
C ALA A 94 -4.74 -5.83 -14.19
N PHE A 95 -4.48 -5.91 -12.88
CA PHE A 95 -4.67 -7.09 -12.05
C PHE A 95 -5.31 -6.68 -10.73
N ALA A 96 -6.51 -6.13 -10.83
CA ALA A 96 -7.27 -5.73 -9.64
C ALA A 96 -7.53 -6.95 -8.74
N GLY A 97 -7.31 -6.78 -7.45
CA GLY A 97 -7.80 -7.73 -6.47
C GLY A 97 -9.32 -7.87 -6.54
N ILE A 98 -9.85 -8.92 -5.98
CA ILE A 98 -11.31 -9.12 -5.95
C ILE A 98 -11.91 -8.29 -4.82
N THR A 99 -13.05 -7.68 -5.13
CA THR A 99 -13.91 -7.09 -4.10
C THR A 99 -14.88 -8.16 -3.64
N THR A 100 -14.79 -8.57 -2.38
CA THR A 100 -15.73 -9.51 -1.79
C THR A 100 -17.05 -8.82 -1.45
N PRO A 101 -18.18 -9.56 -1.33
CA PRO A 101 -19.43 -8.98 -0.81
C PRO A 101 -19.17 -8.26 0.52
N SER A 102 -19.76 -7.09 0.70
CA SER A 102 -19.56 -6.20 1.86
C SER A 102 -18.15 -5.55 1.99
N SER A 103 -17.28 -5.70 1.00
CA SER A 103 -16.04 -4.96 0.90
C SER A 103 -16.10 -3.90 -0.19
N THR A 104 -15.43 -2.78 0.00
CA THR A 104 -15.30 -1.72 -1.02
C THR A 104 -13.88 -1.60 -1.56
N ALA A 105 -12.88 -2.05 -0.78
CA ALA A 105 -11.49 -2.10 -1.21
C ALA A 105 -11.15 -3.50 -1.78
N PRO A 106 -10.38 -3.58 -2.88
CA PRO A 106 -9.97 -4.87 -3.44
C PRO A 106 -8.95 -5.56 -2.54
N LEU A 107 -9.02 -6.88 -2.49
CA LEU A 107 -8.14 -7.77 -1.74
C LEU A 107 -7.49 -8.79 -2.66
N TYR A 108 -6.28 -9.19 -2.31
CA TYR A 108 -5.61 -10.36 -2.87
C TYR A 108 -5.78 -11.52 -1.89
N SER A 109 -6.55 -12.52 -2.28
CA SER A 109 -6.74 -13.74 -1.49
C SER A 109 -5.61 -14.75 -1.69
N PRO A 110 -5.39 -15.69 -0.76
CA PRO A 110 -4.39 -16.75 -0.92
C PRO A 110 -4.53 -17.46 -2.27
N GLY A 111 -3.40 -17.70 -2.95
CA GLY A 111 -3.33 -18.27 -4.29
C GLY A 111 -3.48 -17.28 -5.45
N MET A 112 -3.81 -16.02 -5.19
CA MET A 112 -3.89 -14.98 -6.22
C MET A 112 -2.53 -14.38 -6.53
N SER A 113 -2.39 -13.85 -7.75
CA SER A 113 -1.24 -13.04 -8.13
C SER A 113 -1.29 -11.69 -7.41
N VAL A 114 -0.15 -11.29 -6.85
CA VAL A 114 0.05 -10.02 -6.15
C VAL A 114 1.06 -9.19 -6.89
N ASN A 115 0.75 -7.93 -7.13
CA ASN A 115 1.68 -6.95 -7.69
C ASN A 115 2.34 -6.16 -6.57
N TYR A 116 3.64 -5.92 -6.71
CA TYR A 116 4.42 -5.20 -5.71
C TYR A 116 5.64 -4.54 -6.31
N TYR A 117 6.17 -3.56 -5.60
CA TYR A 117 7.50 -3.02 -5.87
C TYR A 117 8.46 -3.45 -4.77
N ARG A 118 9.67 -3.84 -5.19
CA ARG A 118 10.77 -4.12 -4.26
C ARG A 118 11.33 -2.83 -3.69
N PHE A 119 11.83 -2.89 -2.47
CA PHE A 119 12.60 -1.77 -1.93
C PHE A 119 13.83 -1.49 -2.79
N GLY A 120 14.14 -0.22 -2.99
CA GLY A 120 15.19 0.23 -3.91
C GLY A 120 14.71 0.45 -5.35
N SER A 121 13.45 0.22 -5.65
CA SER A 121 12.87 0.46 -6.99
C SER A 121 12.74 1.94 -7.34
N GLY A 122 12.70 2.83 -6.34
CA GLY A 122 12.40 4.24 -6.54
C GLY A 122 10.91 4.54 -6.74
N ALA A 123 10.03 3.57 -6.52
CA ALA A 123 8.60 3.79 -6.62
C ALA A 123 8.09 4.70 -5.50
N ARG A 124 7.11 5.53 -5.84
CA ARG A 124 6.43 6.41 -4.88
C ARG A 124 5.06 5.82 -4.56
N ILE A 125 4.92 5.33 -3.33
CA ILE A 125 3.71 4.62 -2.91
C ILE A 125 3.11 5.31 -1.69
N PRO A 126 1.83 5.70 -1.75
CA PRO A 126 1.10 6.19 -0.59
C PRO A 126 0.82 5.04 0.38
N LEU A 127 1.21 5.20 1.63
CA LEU A 127 0.96 4.27 2.72
C LEU A 127 0.10 4.94 3.78
N ALA A 128 -0.80 4.20 4.42
CA ALA A 128 -1.50 4.72 5.60
C ALA A 128 -0.47 5.08 6.68
N ILE A 129 -0.66 6.20 7.37
CA ILE A 129 0.19 6.62 8.48
C ILE A 129 -0.64 6.82 9.75
N GLU A 130 -0.06 6.45 10.87
CA GLU A 130 -0.64 6.67 12.19
C GLU A 130 -0.94 8.15 12.42
N PRO A 131 -2.11 8.51 12.96
CA PRO A 131 -2.45 9.91 13.25
C PRO A 131 -1.43 10.62 14.14
N ALA A 132 -0.86 9.94 15.13
CA ALA A 132 0.16 10.50 16.02
C ALA A 132 1.50 10.73 15.30
N SER A 133 1.77 10.01 14.23
CA SER A 133 3.02 10.07 13.46
C SER A 133 2.99 11.12 12.33
N VAL A 134 1.91 11.88 12.17
CA VAL A 134 1.81 12.99 11.21
C VAL A 134 2.83 14.10 11.51
N SER A 135 3.31 14.19 12.74
CA SER A 135 4.39 15.10 13.16
C SER A 135 5.71 14.92 12.41
N ILE A 136 5.86 13.85 11.63
CA ILE A 136 6.98 13.68 10.70
C ILE A 136 6.97 14.72 9.56
N ASP A 137 5.85 15.36 9.31
CA ASP A 137 5.74 16.44 8.34
C ASP A 137 6.71 17.57 8.71
N GLY A 138 7.52 18.00 7.74
CA GLY A 138 8.59 18.96 7.97
C GLY A 138 9.86 18.40 8.62
N GLN A 139 9.94 17.11 8.95
CA GLN A 139 11.14 16.45 9.45
C GLN A 139 12.07 16.02 8.32
N LEU A 140 13.24 15.48 8.69
CA LEU A 140 14.18 14.96 7.71
C LEU A 140 13.58 13.77 6.95
N ILE A 141 13.80 13.75 5.64
CA ILE A 141 13.37 12.67 4.74
C ILE A 141 13.95 11.30 5.15
N SER A 142 15.05 11.30 5.88
CA SER A 142 15.71 10.10 6.41
C SER A 142 15.20 9.66 7.78
N THR A 143 14.15 10.30 8.31
CA THR A 143 13.55 9.89 9.57
C THR A 143 13.11 8.44 9.49
N THR A 144 13.56 7.62 10.44
CA THR A 144 13.25 6.20 10.48
C THR A 144 11.77 6.00 10.77
N VAL A 145 11.14 5.14 10.01
CA VAL A 145 9.75 4.74 10.19
C VAL A 145 9.63 3.23 10.25
N TYR A 146 8.55 2.76 10.84
CA TYR A 146 8.22 1.36 11.04
C TYR A 146 6.85 1.08 10.46
N PHE A 147 6.49 -0.18 10.29
CA PHE A 147 5.13 -0.56 9.94
C PHE A 147 4.47 -1.31 11.08
N ASP A 148 3.36 -0.79 11.58
CA ASP A 148 2.53 -1.49 12.55
C ASP A 148 1.61 -2.49 11.84
N TYR A 149 1.93 -3.77 11.96
CA TYR A 149 1.17 -4.86 11.32
C TYR A 149 -0.17 -5.15 12.00
N THR A 150 -0.39 -4.61 13.18
CA THR A 150 -1.68 -4.73 13.88
C THR A 150 -2.69 -3.73 13.32
N ASN A 151 -2.24 -2.49 13.13
CA ASN A 151 -3.09 -1.42 12.65
C ASN A 151 -2.93 -1.16 11.14
N ASN A 152 -1.94 -1.79 10.50
CA ASN A 152 -1.62 -1.68 9.07
C ASN A 152 -1.31 -0.24 8.61
N TRP A 153 -0.47 0.45 9.36
CA TRP A 153 -0.01 1.79 9.03
C TRP A 153 1.48 2.01 9.33
N VAL A 154 2.01 3.06 8.74
CA VAL A 154 3.37 3.55 9.05
C VAL A 154 3.34 4.34 10.36
N THR A 155 4.36 4.15 11.19
CA THR A 155 4.52 4.87 12.46
C THR A 155 5.98 5.27 12.67
N VAL A 156 6.22 6.35 13.42
CA VAL A 156 7.56 6.76 13.86
C VAL A 156 7.99 6.05 15.15
N THR A 157 7.03 5.50 15.89
CA THR A 157 7.29 4.74 17.12
C THR A 157 7.47 3.28 16.76
N GLN A 158 8.59 2.68 17.14
CA GLN A 158 8.86 1.27 16.87
C GLN A 158 7.87 0.36 17.64
N PRO A 159 7.01 -0.40 16.94
CA PRO A 159 6.15 -1.36 17.60
C PRO A 159 6.94 -2.61 18.00
N GLY A 160 7.18 -2.80 19.28
CA GLY A 160 7.94 -3.94 19.78
C GLY A 160 9.35 -4.04 19.18
N THR A 161 9.66 -5.18 18.55
CA THR A 161 10.98 -5.45 17.93
C THR A 161 10.96 -5.38 16.41
N GLN A 162 9.99 -4.67 15.82
CA GLN A 162 9.84 -4.64 14.37
C GLN A 162 11.02 -3.94 13.69
N ALA A 163 11.40 -4.47 12.53
CA ALA A 163 12.45 -3.88 11.70
C ALA A 163 11.98 -2.53 11.13
N ALA A 164 12.92 -1.61 10.96
CA ALA A 164 12.66 -0.35 10.28
C ALA A 164 12.23 -0.61 8.83
N LEU A 165 11.29 0.19 8.36
CA LEU A 165 10.85 0.15 6.97
C LEU A 165 11.88 0.90 6.11
N PRO A 166 12.46 0.28 5.07
CA PRO A 166 13.50 0.93 4.25
C PRO A 166 12.90 1.90 3.23
N VAL A 167 12.17 2.90 3.70
CA VAL A 167 11.50 3.92 2.89
C VAL A 167 11.91 5.32 3.31
N LYS A 168 11.67 6.28 2.41
CA LYS A 168 11.80 7.71 2.71
C LYS A 168 10.43 8.37 2.59
N VAL A 169 9.98 9.05 3.64
CA VAL A 169 8.72 9.78 3.61
C VAL A 169 8.93 11.09 2.87
N LEU A 170 8.25 11.26 1.74
CA LEU A 170 8.38 12.45 0.88
C LEU A 170 7.35 13.52 1.24
N LYS A 171 6.15 13.10 1.66
CA LYS A 171 5.05 14.01 1.98
C LYS A 171 4.04 13.30 2.88
N VAL A 172 3.42 14.05 3.77
CA VAL A 172 2.26 13.61 4.54
C VAL A 172 1.02 14.35 4.04
N SER A 173 -0.10 13.65 3.97
CA SER A 173 -1.41 14.21 3.63
C SER A 173 -2.41 13.83 4.71
N THR A 174 -3.13 14.83 5.21
CA THR A 174 -4.12 14.68 6.29
C THR A 174 -5.56 14.83 5.84
N SER A 175 -5.78 15.07 4.54
CA SER A 175 -7.12 15.31 4.00
C SER A 175 -7.30 14.70 2.62
N ASN A 176 -8.55 14.36 2.30
CA ASN A 176 -8.98 13.82 1.01
C ASN A 176 -8.28 12.51 0.60
N ASN A 177 -7.78 11.75 1.58
CA ASN A 177 -7.12 10.48 1.33
C ASN A 177 -8.10 9.32 1.33
N LYS A 178 -7.66 8.20 0.72
CA LYS A 178 -8.32 6.90 0.84
C LYS A 178 -7.33 5.91 1.44
N THR A 179 -7.67 5.38 2.61
CA THR A 179 -6.92 4.29 3.27
C THR A 179 -7.80 3.05 3.35
N VAL A 180 -7.19 1.90 3.53
CA VAL A 180 -7.90 0.63 3.69
C VAL A 180 -8.03 0.31 5.17
N SER A 181 -9.26 0.04 5.62
CA SER A 181 -9.53 -0.57 6.91
C SER A 181 -9.91 -2.03 6.68
N TYR A 182 -9.19 -2.94 7.29
CA TYR A 182 -9.43 -4.37 7.23
C TYR A 182 -9.90 -4.90 8.59
N SER A 183 -10.98 -5.67 8.58
CA SER A 183 -11.49 -6.37 9.76
C SER A 183 -11.16 -7.86 9.67
N SER A 184 -10.30 -8.35 10.55
CA SER A 184 -9.97 -9.77 10.63
C SER A 184 -11.15 -10.63 11.10
N VAL A 185 -12.13 -10.03 11.78
CA VAL A 185 -13.33 -10.74 12.26
C VAL A 185 -14.30 -11.04 11.13
N THR A 186 -14.51 -10.08 10.23
CA THR A 186 -15.47 -10.22 9.12
C THR A 186 -14.79 -10.55 7.79
N GLY A 187 -13.48 -10.43 7.69
CA GLY A 187 -12.72 -10.56 6.44
C GLY A 187 -12.94 -9.41 5.45
N ASN A 188 -13.61 -8.35 5.85
CA ASN A 188 -13.96 -7.24 4.96
C ASN A 188 -12.88 -6.16 4.94
N ALA A 189 -12.65 -5.61 3.76
CA ALA A 189 -11.80 -4.45 3.56
C ALA A 189 -12.61 -3.30 2.97
N ASN A 190 -12.50 -2.13 3.59
CA ASN A 190 -13.27 -0.97 3.17
C ASN A 190 -12.40 0.26 3.03
N TRP A 191 -12.73 1.11 2.05
CA TRP A 191 -12.12 2.42 1.93
C TRP A 191 -12.60 3.33 3.04
N VAL A 192 -11.63 3.98 3.69
CA VAL A 192 -11.83 5.02 4.70
C VAL A 192 -11.30 6.33 4.13
N THR A 193 -12.10 7.37 4.19
CA THR A 193 -11.76 8.71 3.63
C THR A 193 -11.21 9.67 4.66
N THR A 194 -11.18 9.30 5.93
CA THR A 194 -10.66 10.10 7.04
C THR A 194 -9.24 9.73 7.44
N GLY A 195 -8.62 8.78 6.73
CA GLY A 195 -7.26 8.32 7.03
C GLY A 195 -6.19 9.34 6.63
N TYR A 196 -5.04 9.23 7.28
CA TYR A 196 -3.84 9.97 6.92
C TYR A 196 -2.91 9.10 6.08
N VAL A 197 -2.16 9.73 5.18
CA VAL A 197 -1.31 9.01 4.23
C VAL A 197 0.06 9.67 4.17
N ALA A 198 1.10 8.84 4.17
CA ALA A 198 2.46 9.22 3.85
C ALA A 198 2.80 8.76 2.43
N LEU A 199 3.24 9.66 1.56
CA LEU A 199 3.85 9.31 0.28
C LEU A 199 5.29 8.88 0.55
N CYS A 200 5.57 7.61 0.29
CA CYS A 200 6.86 7.00 0.54
C CYS A 200 7.59 6.69 -0.76
N LEU A 201 8.88 7.01 -0.81
CA LEU A 201 9.82 6.51 -1.79
C LEU A 201 10.39 5.19 -1.27
N ILE A 202 10.30 4.13 -2.08
CA ILE A 202 10.73 2.80 -1.69
C ILE A 202 11.92 2.31 -2.51
#